data_d4ac54f5a9b06fca3d679c7557cce8c7
#
_entry.id   d4ac54f5a9b06fca3d679c7557cce8c7
#
_cell.length_a   1.000
_cell.length_b   1.000
_cell.length_c   1.000
_cell.angle_alpha   90.00
_cell.angle_beta   90.00
_cell.angle_gamma   90.00
#
_symmetry.space_group_name_H-M   'P 1'
#
loop_
_entity.id
_entity.type
_entity.pdbx_description
1 polymer ?
#
loop_
_entity_poly.entity_id
_entity_poly.type
_entity_poly.pdbx_seq_one_letter_code
_entity_poly.pdbx_strand_id
1 'polypeptide(L)'
;ESFGYMVGDFVRDKDAETSSLLAMNIAAEAKAKGSSFFKEMLKMYQEFGLYQEHLISVVKKGVSGAEEIAQMMKNLRENPVKTLVGEQVVRIEDYQTSVSRNLLTGEETKIDIPKSNVLIYYTDKGTKVAARPSGTEPKIKFYIGAKADNEAAAKDKVAALQADLEKLQ
;
A
#
# COMPACT_ATOMS: atom_id res chain seq x y z
N GLU A 1 -7.56 -4.43 -2.78
CA GLU A 1 -8.17 -5.75 -2.94
C GLU A 1 -9.60 -5.70 -3.51
N SER A 2 -10.41 -4.79 -3.07
CA SER A 2 -11.71 -4.51 -3.66
C SER A 2 -11.83 -3.01 -3.92
N PHE A 3 -12.34 -2.66 -5.08
CA PHE A 3 -12.65 -1.27 -5.40
C PHE A 3 -13.96 -0.89 -4.71
N GLY A 4 -13.92 0.12 -3.85
CA GLY A 4 -15.08 0.60 -3.13
C GLY A 4 -14.73 1.62 -2.06
N TYR A 5 -15.72 2.41 -1.69
CA TYR A 5 -15.58 3.51 -0.77
C TYR A 5 -16.66 3.46 0.31
N MET A 6 -16.34 4.08 1.46
CA MET A 6 -17.30 4.42 2.50
C MET A 6 -17.42 5.94 2.51
N VAL A 7 -18.59 6.46 2.18
CA VAL A 7 -18.84 7.91 2.15
C VAL A 7 -19.20 8.44 3.54
N GLY A 8 -19.73 7.57 4.40
CA GLY A 8 -20.09 7.88 5.79
C GLY A 8 -19.93 6.66 6.69
N ASP A 9 -20.26 6.81 7.95
CA ASP A 9 -20.13 5.76 8.98
C ASP A 9 -21.44 4.98 9.26
N PHE A 10 -22.51 5.33 8.58
CA PHE A 10 -23.82 4.68 8.69
C PHE A 10 -23.87 3.28 8.01
N VAL A 11 -23.01 3.05 6.99
CA VAL A 11 -22.72 1.73 6.43
C VAL A 11 -21.23 1.45 6.65
N ARG A 12 -20.91 0.42 7.45
CA ARG A 12 -19.51 0.10 7.80
C ARG A 12 -18.90 -0.94 6.86
N ASP A 13 -19.22 -0.84 5.60
CA ASP A 13 -18.59 -1.56 4.49
C ASP A 13 -18.65 -0.68 3.23
N LYS A 14 -18.00 -1.13 2.17
CA LYS A 14 -18.05 -0.46 0.87
C LYS A 14 -19.49 -0.38 0.39
N ASP A 15 -19.89 0.82 0.00
CA ASP A 15 -21.24 1.10 -0.47
C ASP A 15 -21.20 1.68 -1.88
N ALA A 16 -21.68 0.91 -2.84
CA ALA A 16 -21.68 1.29 -4.24
C ALA A 16 -22.70 2.39 -4.56
N GLU A 17 -23.81 2.45 -3.84
CA GLU A 17 -24.88 3.43 -4.08
C GLU A 17 -24.44 4.84 -3.73
N THR A 18 -23.97 5.04 -2.49
CA THR A 18 -23.45 6.35 -2.05
C THR A 18 -22.18 6.74 -2.79
N SER A 19 -21.31 5.79 -3.14
CA SER A 19 -20.11 6.04 -3.94
C SER A 19 -20.45 6.52 -5.35
N SER A 20 -21.47 5.93 -5.98
CA SER A 20 -21.96 6.33 -7.30
C SER A 20 -22.58 7.74 -7.26
N LEU A 21 -23.39 8.03 -6.24
CA LEU A 21 -23.96 9.35 -6.04
C LEU A 21 -22.87 10.42 -5.86
N LEU A 22 -21.85 10.13 -5.05
CA LEU A 22 -20.72 11.02 -4.85
C LEU A 22 -19.94 11.27 -6.16
N ALA A 23 -19.66 10.21 -6.92
CA ALA A 23 -18.99 10.32 -8.22
C ALA A 23 -19.80 11.18 -9.22
N MET A 24 -21.13 11.01 -9.27
CA MET A 24 -21.99 11.85 -10.10
C MET A 24 -21.99 13.31 -9.68
N ASN A 25 -22.01 13.59 -8.38
CA ASN A 25 -21.94 14.97 -7.85
C ASN A 25 -20.61 15.63 -8.22
N ILE A 26 -19.48 14.94 -8.03
CA ILE A 26 -18.14 15.44 -8.42
C ILE A 26 -18.08 15.71 -9.92
N ALA A 27 -18.62 14.81 -10.74
CA ALA A 27 -18.63 14.97 -12.20
C ALA A 27 -19.51 16.15 -12.62
N ALA A 28 -20.68 16.33 -12.01
CA ALA A 28 -21.58 17.46 -12.29
C ALA A 28 -20.95 18.80 -11.89
N GLU A 29 -20.31 18.86 -10.72
CA GLU A 29 -19.60 20.05 -10.24
C GLU A 29 -18.40 20.39 -11.15
N ALA A 30 -17.60 19.41 -11.54
CA ALA A 30 -16.50 19.60 -12.47
C ALA A 30 -16.99 20.15 -13.82
N LYS A 31 -18.08 19.59 -14.35
CA LYS A 31 -18.72 20.05 -15.60
C LYS A 31 -19.21 21.49 -15.47
N ALA A 32 -19.87 21.85 -14.38
CA ALA A 32 -20.34 23.22 -14.13
C ALA A 32 -19.19 24.24 -14.10
N LYS A 33 -17.99 23.83 -13.69
CA LYS A 33 -16.75 24.64 -13.70
C LYS A 33 -15.99 24.59 -15.04
N GLY A 34 -16.53 24.02 -16.10
CA GLY A 34 -15.85 23.84 -17.39
C GLY A 34 -14.68 22.85 -17.35
N SER A 35 -14.69 21.95 -16.37
CA SER A 35 -13.69 20.93 -16.12
C SER A 35 -14.23 19.51 -16.41
N SER A 36 -13.53 18.49 -16.00
CA SER A 36 -13.96 17.09 -16.06
C SER A 36 -13.38 16.32 -14.87
N PHE A 37 -13.96 15.16 -14.57
CA PHE A 37 -13.48 14.28 -13.52
C PHE A 37 -11.97 13.98 -13.67
N PHE A 38 -11.53 13.71 -14.91
CA PHE A 38 -10.12 13.48 -15.22
C PHE A 38 -9.24 14.72 -14.96
N LYS A 39 -9.70 15.91 -15.34
CA LYS A 39 -8.94 17.15 -15.08
C LYS A 39 -8.82 17.45 -13.59
N GLU A 40 -9.85 17.18 -12.80
CA GLU A 40 -9.79 17.32 -11.33
C GLU A 40 -8.80 16.33 -10.73
N MET A 41 -8.76 15.08 -11.21
CA MET A 41 -7.75 14.09 -10.80
C MET A 41 -6.31 14.57 -11.13
N LEU A 42 -6.09 15.15 -12.31
CA LEU A 42 -4.78 15.69 -12.66
C LEU A 42 -4.36 16.87 -11.74
N LYS A 43 -5.31 17.72 -11.32
CA LYS A 43 -5.04 18.78 -10.33
C LYS A 43 -4.58 18.19 -8.99
N MET A 44 -5.23 17.11 -8.54
CA MET A 44 -4.81 16.41 -7.33
C MET A 44 -3.38 15.87 -7.46
N TYR A 45 -3.02 15.30 -8.62
CA TYR A 45 -1.64 14.85 -8.86
C TYR A 45 -0.63 16.00 -8.85
N GLN A 46 -1.01 17.19 -9.38
CA GLN A 46 -0.16 18.37 -9.33
C GLN A 46 0.04 18.90 -7.91
N GLU A 47 -1.00 18.85 -7.08
CA GLU A 47 -0.98 19.35 -5.71
C GLU A 47 -0.29 18.40 -4.73
N PHE A 48 -0.62 17.09 -4.80
CA PHE A 48 -0.18 16.10 -3.81
C PHE A 48 0.94 15.18 -4.31
N GLY A 49 1.24 15.20 -5.60
CA GLY A 49 2.17 14.30 -6.28
C GLY A 49 1.48 13.12 -6.94
N LEU A 50 2.17 12.49 -7.87
CA LEU A 50 1.71 11.29 -8.56
C LEU A 50 2.05 10.05 -7.73
N TYR A 51 1.02 9.27 -7.40
CA TYR A 51 1.15 7.98 -6.74
C TYR A 51 0.74 6.87 -7.71
N GLN A 52 1.62 5.91 -7.92
CA GLN A 52 1.35 4.69 -8.68
C GLN A 52 1.23 3.53 -7.72
N GLU A 53 0.08 2.87 -7.74
CA GLU A 53 -0.14 1.66 -6.96
C GLU A 53 0.11 0.40 -7.80
N HIS A 54 0.59 -0.65 -7.15
CA HIS A 54 0.78 -1.96 -7.76
C HIS A 54 0.59 -3.07 -6.73
N LEU A 55 0.09 -4.21 -7.17
CA LEU A 55 -0.12 -5.40 -6.34
C LEU A 55 0.70 -6.56 -6.87
N ILE A 56 1.58 -7.10 -6.03
CA ILE A 56 2.28 -8.36 -6.30
C ILE A 56 1.64 -9.45 -5.44
N SER A 57 1.26 -10.55 -6.07
CA SER A 57 0.71 -11.73 -5.38
C SER A 57 1.62 -12.92 -5.61
N VAL A 58 2.22 -13.44 -4.54
CA VAL A 58 3.11 -14.60 -4.56
C VAL A 58 2.37 -15.79 -3.98
N VAL A 59 2.23 -16.84 -4.78
CA VAL A 59 1.59 -18.08 -4.38
C VAL A 59 2.67 -19.16 -4.24
N LYS A 60 2.75 -19.79 -3.09
CA LYS A 60 3.62 -20.95 -2.83
C LYS A 60 2.80 -22.23 -2.95
N LYS A 61 3.18 -23.11 -3.89
CA LYS A 61 2.47 -24.36 -4.13
C LYS A 61 2.97 -25.48 -3.20
N GLY A 62 2.08 -26.41 -2.88
CA GLY A 62 2.44 -27.58 -2.09
C GLY A 62 2.10 -27.45 -0.60
N VAL A 63 2.37 -28.53 0.14
CA VAL A 63 2.04 -28.64 1.57
C VAL A 63 2.87 -27.66 2.41
N SER A 64 4.11 -27.37 2.02
CA SER A 64 5.03 -26.44 2.70
C SER A 64 4.73 -24.95 2.41
N GLY A 65 3.85 -24.64 1.46
CA GLY A 65 3.66 -23.25 1.00
C GLY A 65 3.23 -22.28 2.10
N ALA A 66 2.39 -22.75 3.04
CA ALA A 66 1.97 -21.93 4.19
C ALA A 66 3.15 -21.67 5.15
N GLU A 67 4.00 -22.66 5.39
CA GLU A 67 5.18 -22.55 6.24
C GLU A 67 6.23 -21.62 5.61
N GLU A 68 6.44 -21.70 4.31
CA GLU A 68 7.34 -20.80 3.57
C GLU A 68 6.90 -19.34 3.70
N ILE A 69 5.60 -19.07 3.57
CA ILE A 69 5.05 -17.71 3.75
C ILE A 69 5.17 -17.24 5.21
N ALA A 70 4.92 -18.11 6.18
CA ALA A 70 5.12 -17.78 7.58
C ALA A 70 6.58 -17.46 7.88
N GLN A 71 7.52 -18.24 7.33
CA GLN A 71 8.95 -18.00 7.47
C GLN A 71 9.37 -16.68 6.78
N MET A 72 8.83 -16.39 5.60
CA MET A 72 9.05 -15.11 4.91
C MET A 72 8.63 -13.92 5.77
N MET A 73 7.44 -13.95 6.36
CA MET A 73 6.96 -12.88 7.26
C MET A 73 7.82 -12.75 8.52
N LYS A 74 8.30 -13.88 9.05
CA LYS A 74 9.24 -13.88 10.18
C LYS A 74 10.56 -13.22 9.79
N ASN A 75 11.13 -13.60 8.65
CA ASN A 75 12.39 -13.03 8.15
C ASN A 75 12.28 -11.51 7.93
N LEU A 76 11.17 -11.03 7.34
CA LEU A 76 10.90 -9.61 7.14
C LEU A 76 10.85 -8.82 8.46
N ARG A 77 10.41 -9.44 9.57
CA ARG A 77 10.41 -8.82 10.90
C ARG A 77 11.77 -8.82 11.57
N GLU A 78 12.46 -9.96 11.53
CA GLU A 78 13.76 -10.15 12.19
C GLU A 78 14.89 -9.43 11.46
N ASN A 79 14.82 -9.38 10.13
CA ASN A 79 15.79 -8.76 9.25
C ASN A 79 15.11 -7.70 8.34
N PRO A 80 14.67 -6.58 8.91
CA PRO A 80 13.90 -5.60 8.16
C PRO A 80 14.71 -5.01 7.00
N VAL A 81 14.04 -4.84 5.87
CA VAL A 81 14.61 -4.23 4.68
C VAL A 81 15.04 -2.79 4.99
N LYS A 82 16.30 -2.45 4.70
CA LYS A 82 16.86 -1.12 4.98
C LYS A 82 16.68 -0.15 3.82
N THR A 83 16.60 -0.66 2.60
CA THR A 83 16.44 0.13 1.38
C THR A 83 15.47 -0.55 0.42
N LEU A 84 14.66 0.24 -0.27
CA LEU A 84 13.78 -0.17 -1.35
C LEU A 84 14.01 0.78 -2.52
N VAL A 85 14.36 0.25 -3.68
CA VAL A 85 14.70 1.03 -4.90
C VAL A 85 15.72 2.16 -4.66
N GLY A 86 16.71 1.90 -3.78
CA GLY A 86 17.71 2.90 -3.40
C GLY A 86 17.21 3.99 -2.44
N GLU A 87 15.97 3.92 -2.00
CA GLU A 87 15.40 4.81 -0.98
C GLU A 87 15.58 4.19 0.42
N GLN A 88 15.90 5.01 1.41
CA GLN A 88 16.07 4.55 2.79
C GLN A 88 14.71 4.25 3.43
N VAL A 89 14.57 3.07 4.03
CA VAL A 89 13.40 2.77 4.87
C VAL A 89 13.57 3.53 6.19
N VAL A 90 12.61 4.38 6.49
CA VAL A 90 12.65 5.27 7.67
C VAL A 90 11.66 4.88 8.75
N ARG A 91 10.60 4.14 8.39
CA ARG A 91 9.60 3.67 9.35
C ARG A 91 9.08 2.29 8.98
N ILE A 92 8.83 1.48 10.00
CA ILE A 92 8.19 0.16 9.89
C ILE A 92 7.01 0.12 10.85
N GLU A 93 5.87 -0.35 10.36
CA GLU A 93 4.69 -0.61 11.17
C GLU A 93 4.39 -2.11 11.17
N ASP A 94 4.50 -2.74 12.32
CA ASP A 94 4.13 -4.13 12.52
C ASP A 94 2.80 -4.24 13.30
N TYR A 95 1.76 -4.58 12.57
CA TYR A 95 0.42 -4.70 13.14
C TYR A 95 0.22 -5.97 13.96
N GLN A 96 1.13 -6.95 13.87
CA GLN A 96 1.09 -8.14 14.73
C GLN A 96 1.54 -7.81 16.15
N THR A 97 2.55 -6.97 16.28
CA THR A 97 3.07 -6.49 17.56
C THR A 97 2.40 -5.20 18.03
N SER A 98 1.67 -4.52 17.13
CA SER A 98 1.06 -3.19 17.35
C SER A 98 2.10 -2.10 17.62
N VAL A 99 3.24 -2.14 16.91
CA VAL A 99 4.35 -1.20 17.07
C VAL A 99 4.67 -0.53 15.74
N SER A 100 4.76 0.79 15.76
CA SER A 100 5.37 1.61 14.70
C SER A 100 6.76 2.06 15.18
N ARG A 101 7.80 1.73 14.41
CA ARG A 101 9.19 2.06 14.73
C ARG A 101 9.77 3.02 13.70
N ASN A 102 10.28 4.15 14.16
CA ASN A 102 11.10 5.05 13.37
C ASN A 102 12.55 4.52 13.36
N LEU A 103 13.06 4.18 12.19
CA LEU A 103 14.42 3.61 12.07
C LEU A 103 15.54 4.65 12.18
N LEU A 104 15.22 5.94 12.02
CA LEU A 104 16.19 7.03 12.13
C LEU A 104 16.44 7.42 13.59
N THR A 105 15.36 7.47 14.38
CA THR A 105 15.42 7.90 15.79
C THR A 105 15.44 6.74 16.78
N GLY A 106 14.98 5.54 16.34
CA GLY A 106 14.76 4.41 17.21
C GLY A 106 13.47 4.51 18.05
N GLU A 107 12.68 5.57 17.86
CA GLU A 107 11.43 5.79 18.59
C GLU A 107 10.38 4.75 18.19
N GLU A 108 9.71 4.21 19.20
CA GLU A 108 8.58 3.29 19.03
C GLU A 108 7.28 3.93 19.54
N THR A 109 6.23 3.80 18.74
CA THR A 109 4.88 4.25 19.10
C THR A 109 3.89 3.10 18.96
N LYS A 110 2.87 3.09 19.81
CA LYS A 110 1.81 2.08 19.77
C LYS A 110 0.88 2.33 18.59
N ILE A 111 0.52 1.25 17.87
CA ILE A 111 -0.56 1.26 16.88
C ILE A 111 -1.85 0.84 17.59
N ASP A 112 -2.83 1.74 17.66
CA ASP A 112 -4.07 1.53 18.41
C ASP A 112 -5.23 1.07 17.51
N ILE A 113 -4.99 -0.05 16.79
CA ILE A 113 -6.00 -0.76 16.00
C ILE A 113 -5.88 -2.27 16.25
N PRO A 114 -6.90 -3.07 15.91
CA PRO A 114 -6.86 -4.52 16.08
C PRO A 114 -5.65 -5.17 15.41
N LYS A 115 -5.05 -6.14 16.10
CA LYS A 115 -3.88 -6.87 15.58
C LYS A 115 -4.19 -7.61 14.29
N SER A 116 -3.24 -7.58 13.37
CA SER A 116 -3.29 -8.31 12.11
C SER A 116 -1.90 -8.69 11.65
N ASN A 117 -1.76 -9.76 10.86
CA ASN A 117 -0.46 -10.14 10.30
C ASN A 117 -0.12 -9.28 9.09
N VAL A 118 0.17 -8.01 9.34
CA VAL A 118 0.55 -7.01 8.32
C VAL A 118 1.82 -6.33 8.76
N LEU A 119 2.72 -6.08 7.80
CA LEU A 119 3.95 -5.34 7.99
C LEU A 119 4.04 -4.26 6.91
N ILE A 120 4.27 -3.01 7.28
CA ILE A 120 4.36 -1.90 6.34
C ILE A 120 5.70 -1.19 6.47
N TYR A 121 6.36 -0.98 5.34
CA TYR A 121 7.60 -0.20 5.22
C TYR A 121 7.31 1.15 4.56
N TYR A 122 7.93 2.20 5.07
CA TYR A 122 7.88 3.55 4.51
C TYR A 122 9.29 4.05 4.25
N THR A 123 9.51 4.63 3.08
CA THR A 123 10.81 5.22 2.73
C THR A 123 10.83 6.73 2.95
N ASP A 124 12.03 7.29 2.94
CA ASP A 124 12.29 8.74 3.02
C ASP A 124 11.70 9.54 1.84
N LYS A 125 11.45 8.89 0.70
CA LYS A 125 10.84 9.52 -0.50
C LYS A 125 9.35 9.20 -0.67
N GLY A 126 8.72 8.62 0.35
CA GLY A 126 7.27 8.37 0.36
C GLY A 126 6.81 7.11 -0.35
N THR A 127 7.72 6.19 -0.69
CA THR A 127 7.35 4.85 -1.14
C THR A 127 6.81 4.05 0.04
N LYS A 128 5.75 3.30 -0.19
CA LYS A 128 5.11 2.42 0.80
C LYS A 128 5.04 1.00 0.26
N VAL A 129 5.42 0.02 1.07
CA VAL A 129 5.24 -1.40 0.76
C VAL A 129 4.60 -2.09 1.94
N ALA A 130 3.42 -2.68 1.74
CA ALA A 130 2.73 -3.47 2.75
C ALA A 130 2.74 -4.95 2.39
N ALA A 131 3.27 -5.80 3.28
CA ALA A 131 3.26 -7.24 3.17
C ALA A 131 2.09 -7.82 3.99
N ARG A 132 1.23 -8.62 3.34
CA ARG A 132 0.05 -9.25 3.96
C ARG A 132 -0.12 -10.67 3.46
N PRO A 133 0.11 -11.70 4.30
CA PRO A 133 -0.24 -13.08 3.95
C PRO A 133 -1.75 -13.28 3.94
N SER A 134 -2.21 -14.24 3.14
CA SER A 134 -3.60 -14.70 3.18
C SER A 134 -3.82 -15.55 4.42
N GLY A 135 -5.00 -15.44 5.03
CA GLY A 135 -5.40 -16.31 6.16
C GLY A 135 -5.90 -17.69 5.73
N THR A 136 -6.21 -17.89 4.46
CA THR A 136 -6.88 -19.11 3.97
C THR A 136 -6.14 -19.83 2.86
N GLU A 137 -5.16 -19.18 2.22
CA GLU A 137 -4.43 -19.72 1.08
C GLU A 137 -2.91 -19.50 1.26
N PRO A 138 -2.06 -20.38 0.73
CA PRO A 138 -0.61 -20.23 0.81
C PRO A 138 -0.12 -19.15 -0.18
N LYS A 139 -0.50 -17.92 0.10
CA LYS A 139 -0.10 -16.73 -0.68
C LYS A 139 0.20 -15.54 0.21
N ILE A 140 1.09 -14.68 -0.27
CA ILE A 140 1.37 -13.37 0.31
C ILE A 140 1.15 -12.30 -0.75
N LYS A 141 0.61 -11.17 -0.34
CA LYS A 141 0.43 -9.99 -1.18
C LYS A 141 1.33 -8.87 -0.71
N PHE A 142 1.96 -8.19 -1.68
CA PHE A 142 2.67 -6.94 -1.44
C PHE A 142 1.92 -5.82 -2.15
N TYR A 143 1.45 -4.86 -1.38
CA TYR A 143 0.80 -3.65 -1.88
C TYR A 143 1.85 -2.56 -1.94
N ILE A 144 2.11 -2.04 -3.13
CA ILE A 144 3.10 -1.02 -3.40
C ILE A 144 2.38 0.30 -3.66
N GLY A 145 2.83 1.37 -3.02
CA GLY A 145 2.49 2.75 -3.36
C GLY A 145 3.79 3.52 -3.63
N ALA A 146 4.03 3.84 -4.90
CA ALA A 146 5.23 4.55 -5.33
C ALA A 146 4.90 6.00 -5.67
N LYS A 147 5.56 6.95 -4.99
CA LYS A 147 5.49 8.37 -5.33
C LYS A 147 6.56 8.72 -6.35
N ALA A 148 6.20 9.48 -7.39
CA ALA A 148 7.13 9.95 -8.42
C ALA A 148 6.68 11.29 -9.01
N ASP A 149 7.59 11.94 -9.76
CA ASP A 149 7.33 13.26 -10.37
C ASP A 149 6.56 13.17 -11.68
N ASN A 150 6.57 11.99 -12.33
CA ASN A 150 5.85 11.74 -13.58
C ASN A 150 5.52 10.25 -13.73
N GLU A 151 4.65 9.94 -14.71
CA GLU A 151 4.15 8.59 -14.94
C GLU A 151 5.25 7.59 -15.33
N ALA A 152 6.23 8.00 -16.16
CA ALA A 152 7.32 7.13 -16.56
C ALA A 152 8.18 6.74 -15.35
N ALA A 153 8.59 7.72 -14.54
CA ALA A 153 9.35 7.48 -13.32
C ALA A 153 8.56 6.62 -12.30
N ALA A 154 7.23 6.78 -12.23
CA ALA A 154 6.39 5.95 -11.38
C ALA A 154 6.38 4.48 -11.83
N LYS A 155 6.26 4.23 -13.15
CA LYS A 155 6.30 2.89 -13.73
C LYS A 155 7.66 2.21 -13.52
N ASP A 156 8.74 2.94 -13.78
CA ASP A 156 10.11 2.45 -13.57
C ASP A 156 10.36 2.10 -12.10
N LYS A 157 9.89 2.94 -11.18
CA LYS A 157 9.99 2.70 -9.75
C LYS A 157 9.20 1.46 -9.31
N VAL A 158 7.98 1.26 -9.81
CA VAL A 158 7.18 0.07 -9.53
C VAL A 158 7.88 -1.19 -10.05
N ALA A 159 8.44 -1.17 -11.26
CA ALA A 159 9.18 -2.30 -11.82
C ALA A 159 10.43 -2.64 -10.99
N ALA A 160 11.17 -1.63 -10.54
CA ALA A 160 12.33 -1.81 -9.68
C ALA A 160 11.94 -2.35 -8.29
N LEU A 161 10.83 -1.88 -7.70
CA LEU A 161 10.28 -2.41 -6.45
C LEU A 161 9.88 -3.87 -6.58
N GLN A 162 9.28 -4.25 -7.70
CA GLN A 162 8.95 -5.64 -7.98
C GLN A 162 10.21 -6.51 -7.98
N ALA A 163 11.27 -6.09 -8.68
CA ALA A 163 12.54 -6.81 -8.72
C ALA A 163 13.22 -6.90 -7.33
N ASP A 164 13.12 -5.87 -6.50
CA ASP A 164 13.65 -5.91 -5.14
C ASP A 164 12.86 -6.87 -4.24
N LEU A 165 11.53 -6.89 -4.36
CA LEU A 165 10.66 -7.79 -3.58
C LEU A 165 10.78 -9.25 -4.03
N GLU A 166 11.08 -9.52 -5.31
CA GLU A 166 11.36 -10.87 -5.80
C GLU A 166 12.61 -11.49 -5.15
N LYS A 167 13.60 -10.67 -4.76
CA LYS A 167 14.80 -11.14 -4.04
C LYS A 167 14.53 -11.52 -2.58
N LEU A 168 13.39 -11.11 -2.03
CA LEU A 168 12.98 -11.42 -0.65
C LEU A 168 12.14 -12.70 -0.54
N GLN A 169 11.84 -13.35 -1.66
CA GLN A 169 11.03 -14.57 -1.78
C GLN A 169 11.86 -15.83 -1.72
#